data_21b9ecf7549bb8bd4f0ba6ba09dde656
#
_entry.id   21b9ecf7549bb8bd4f0ba6ba09dde656
#
_cell.length_a   1.000
_cell.length_b   1.000
_cell.length_c   1.000
_cell.angle_alpha   90.00
_cell.angle_beta   90.00
_cell.angle_gamma   90.00
#
_symmetry.space_group_name_H-M   'P 1'
#
loop_
_entity.id
_entity.type
_entity.pdbx_description
1 polymer ?
#
loop_
_entity_poly.entity_id
_entity_poly.type
_entity_poly.pdbx_seq_one_letter_code
_entity_poly.pdbx_strand_id
1 'polypeptide(L)'
;MHCTLEVCVDSTASALAAKRGGADRLELCADLIIGGTTPSPALLRQVKAETGLPVRALIRPRFGDFCYDRYELAQMAECAAELVAAGADKNLYFIASR
;
A
#
# COMPACT_ATOMS: atom_id res chain seq x y z
N MET A 1 23.78 -11.02 -9.45
CA MET A 1 22.52 -10.37 -9.89
C MET A 1 21.70 -9.98 -8.67
N HIS A 2 21.28 -8.74 -8.60
CA HIS A 2 20.43 -8.27 -7.51
C HIS A 2 18.96 -8.49 -7.86
N CYS A 3 18.22 -9.15 -6.97
CA CYS A 3 16.78 -9.31 -7.09
C CYS A 3 16.11 -8.37 -6.09
N THR A 4 15.11 -7.63 -6.55
CA THR A 4 14.32 -6.77 -5.67
C THR A 4 13.35 -7.63 -4.86
N LEU A 5 13.45 -7.53 -3.55
CA LEU A 5 12.51 -8.18 -2.64
C LEU A 5 11.48 -7.16 -2.17
N GLU A 6 10.23 -7.38 -2.56
CA GLU A 6 9.10 -6.59 -2.11
C GLU A 6 8.25 -7.43 -1.16
N VAL A 7 7.88 -6.87 -0.02
CA VAL A 7 7.13 -7.57 1.02
C VAL A 7 5.83 -6.82 1.30
N CYS A 8 4.71 -7.56 1.31
CA CYS A 8 3.41 -7.03 1.69
C CYS A 8 3.31 -6.89 3.19
N VAL A 9 2.96 -5.73 3.68
CA VAL A 9 2.83 -5.43 5.11
C VAL A 9 1.59 -4.60 5.37
N ASP A 10 1.04 -4.72 6.59
CA ASP A 10 -0.16 -3.98 7.00
C ASP A 10 0.01 -3.27 8.35
N SER A 11 1.22 -3.24 8.88
CA SER A 11 1.52 -2.55 10.13
C SER A 11 2.95 -2.05 10.14
N THR A 12 3.24 -1.11 11.02
CA THR A 12 4.61 -0.64 11.22
C THR A 12 5.50 -1.75 11.75
N ALA A 13 4.99 -2.58 12.64
CA ALA A 13 5.74 -3.72 13.19
C ALA A 13 6.14 -4.71 12.10
N SER A 14 5.21 -5.08 11.22
CA SER A 14 5.52 -5.99 10.10
C SER A 14 6.46 -5.35 9.09
N ALA A 15 6.34 -4.04 8.88
CA ALA A 15 7.25 -3.31 8.00
C ALA A 15 8.69 -3.33 8.53
N LEU A 16 8.87 -3.12 9.82
CA LEU A 16 10.19 -3.20 10.45
C LEU A 16 10.76 -4.61 10.38
N ALA A 17 9.93 -5.63 10.59
CA ALA A 17 10.35 -7.03 10.44
C ALA A 17 10.79 -7.33 9.02
N ALA A 18 10.06 -6.85 8.02
CA ALA A 18 10.42 -7.01 6.62
C ALA A 18 11.77 -6.33 6.29
N LYS A 19 11.99 -5.14 6.83
CA LYS A 19 13.27 -4.43 6.66
C LYS A 19 14.42 -5.25 7.25
N ARG A 20 14.25 -5.76 8.47
CA ARG A 20 15.27 -6.62 9.11
C ARG A 20 15.56 -7.88 8.29
N GLY A 21 14.54 -8.40 7.61
CA GLY A 21 14.67 -9.56 6.73
C GLY A 21 15.27 -9.28 5.37
N GLY A 22 15.58 -8.03 5.06
CA GLY A 22 16.26 -7.67 3.81
C GLY A 22 15.33 -7.16 2.71
N ALA A 23 14.12 -6.73 3.02
CA ALA A 23 13.24 -6.15 2.01
C ALA A 23 13.85 -4.91 1.38
N ASP A 24 13.71 -4.80 0.06
CA ASP A 24 14.16 -3.63 -0.70
C ASP A 24 13.08 -2.57 -0.77
N ARG A 25 11.82 -2.98 -0.78
CA ARG A 25 10.66 -2.09 -0.77
C ARG A 25 9.46 -2.80 -0.17
N LEU A 26 8.43 -2.04 0.13
CA LEU A 26 7.23 -2.55 0.77
C LEU A 26 6.00 -2.28 -0.10
N GLU A 27 5.06 -3.22 -0.07
CA GLU A 27 3.69 -2.99 -0.49
C GLU A 27 2.85 -2.83 0.77
N LEU A 28 2.30 -1.64 0.97
CA LEU A 28 1.51 -1.33 2.16
C LEU A 28 0.03 -1.45 1.87
N CYS A 29 -0.67 -2.14 2.75
CA CYS A 29 -2.12 -2.26 2.70
C CYS A 29 -2.70 -2.20 4.11
N ALA A 30 -4.02 -2.16 4.21
CA ALA A 30 -4.75 -2.45 5.42
C ALA A 30 -5.42 -3.82 5.26
N ASP A 31 -5.89 -4.40 6.34
CA ASP A 31 -6.72 -5.61 6.33
C ASP A 31 -6.16 -6.74 5.45
N LEU A 32 -4.90 -7.08 5.67
CA LEU A 32 -4.21 -8.10 4.86
C LEU A 32 -4.93 -9.46 4.93
N ILE A 33 -5.58 -9.76 6.03
CA ILE A 33 -6.31 -11.02 6.23
C ILE A 33 -7.45 -11.22 5.22
N ILE A 34 -7.99 -10.15 4.67
CA ILE A 34 -9.03 -10.21 3.63
C ILE A 34 -8.48 -9.86 2.24
N GLY A 35 -7.17 -9.96 2.05
CA GLY A 35 -6.52 -9.71 0.77
C GLY A 35 -6.00 -8.29 0.61
N GLY A 36 -6.19 -7.45 1.60
CA GLY A 36 -5.69 -6.09 1.61
C GLY A 36 -6.66 -5.06 1.05
N THR A 37 -6.68 -3.89 1.68
CA THR A 37 -7.43 -2.72 1.24
C THR A 37 -6.51 -1.50 1.33
N THR A 38 -7.01 -0.32 0.93
CA THR A 38 -6.23 0.92 0.93
C THR A 38 -5.76 1.28 2.35
N PRO A 39 -4.47 1.51 2.58
CA PRO A 39 -3.97 1.92 3.90
C PRO A 39 -4.25 3.40 4.16
N SER A 40 -4.21 3.78 5.44
CA SER A 40 -4.33 5.19 5.80
C SER A 40 -3.05 5.96 5.48
N PRO A 41 -3.16 7.27 5.17
CA PRO A 41 -1.98 8.11 5.03
C PRO A 41 -1.13 8.18 6.30
N ALA A 42 -1.76 8.10 7.47
CA ALA A 42 -1.05 8.10 8.75
C ALA A 42 -0.15 6.87 8.90
N LEU A 43 -0.66 5.69 8.56
CA LEU A 43 0.14 4.46 8.58
C LEU A 43 1.30 4.56 7.59
N LEU A 44 1.05 5.05 6.39
CA LEU A 44 2.08 5.22 5.37
C LEU A 44 3.20 6.14 5.86
N ARG A 45 2.85 7.29 6.44
CA ARG A 45 3.85 8.24 6.98
C ARG A 45 4.71 7.59 8.06
N GLN A 46 4.09 6.82 8.95
CA GLN A 46 4.83 6.14 10.02
C GLN A 46 5.77 5.08 9.46
N VAL A 47 5.29 4.25 8.53
CA VAL A 47 6.11 3.21 7.90
C VAL A 47 7.28 3.82 7.16
N LYS A 48 7.07 4.90 6.42
CA LYS A 48 8.15 5.61 5.72
C LYS A 48 9.18 6.16 6.70
N ALA A 49 8.73 6.79 7.78
CA ALA A 49 9.63 7.37 8.77
C ALA A 49 10.47 6.31 9.48
N GLU A 50 9.86 5.18 9.82
CA GLU A 50 10.53 4.13 10.61
C GLU A 50 11.43 3.24 9.76
N THR A 51 11.06 2.98 8.49
CA THR A 51 11.84 2.06 7.66
C THR A 51 12.78 2.75 6.68
N GLY A 52 12.43 3.92 6.20
CA GLY A 52 13.17 4.60 5.13
C GLY A 52 13.10 3.91 3.78
N LEU A 53 12.30 2.86 3.64
CA LEU A 53 12.19 2.11 2.41
C LEU A 53 11.17 2.74 1.45
N PRO A 54 11.31 2.50 0.14
CA PRO A 54 10.25 2.82 -0.81
C PRO A 54 8.98 2.04 -0.46
N VAL A 55 7.83 2.71 -0.50
CA VAL A 55 6.54 2.10 -0.17
C VAL A 55 5.57 2.32 -1.31
N ARG A 56 5.02 1.24 -1.85
CA ARG A 56 3.92 1.24 -2.79
C ARG A 56 2.64 0.94 -2.04
N ALA A 57 1.62 1.74 -2.25
CA ALA A 57 0.35 1.56 -1.56
C ALA A 57 -0.65 0.82 -2.44
N LEU A 58 -1.46 -0.04 -1.81
CA LEU A 58 -2.56 -0.72 -2.47
C LEU A 58 -3.77 0.21 -2.52
N ILE A 59 -4.40 0.32 -3.67
CA ILE A 59 -5.63 1.09 -3.85
C ILE A 59 -6.78 0.10 -4.08
N ARG A 60 -7.49 -0.20 -3.02
CA ARG A 60 -8.66 -1.09 -3.02
C ARG A 60 -9.63 -0.59 -1.96
N PRO A 61 -10.75 0.02 -2.35
CA PRO A 61 -11.62 0.70 -1.40
C PRO A 61 -12.37 -0.24 -0.45
N ARG A 62 -12.57 -1.50 -0.84
CA ARG A 62 -13.32 -2.48 -0.06
C ARG A 62 -12.92 -3.90 -0.46
N PHE A 63 -13.23 -4.86 0.40
CA PHE A 63 -13.11 -6.26 0.03
C PHE A 63 -14.27 -6.67 -0.90
N GLY A 64 -14.20 -7.88 -1.44
CA GLY A 64 -15.20 -8.40 -2.37
C GLY A 64 -14.73 -8.31 -3.80
N ASP A 65 -15.64 -8.08 -4.73
CA ASP A 65 -15.29 -7.98 -6.14
C ASP A 65 -14.48 -6.72 -6.47
N PHE A 66 -13.99 -6.65 -7.69
CA PHE A 66 -13.19 -5.53 -8.19
C PHE A 66 -13.98 -4.70 -9.21
N CYS A 67 -15.31 -4.79 -9.19
CA CYS A 67 -16.19 -4.00 -10.04
C CYS A 67 -16.64 -2.77 -9.24
N TYR A 68 -16.02 -1.64 -9.50
CA TYR A 68 -16.25 -0.42 -8.73
C TYR A 68 -17.22 0.48 -9.48
N ASP A 69 -18.11 1.13 -8.73
CA ASP A 69 -18.98 2.16 -9.30
C ASP A 69 -18.21 3.49 -9.43
N ARG A 70 -18.88 4.50 -10.00
CA ARG A 70 -18.22 5.80 -10.24
C ARG A 70 -17.81 6.51 -8.94
N TYR A 71 -18.53 6.26 -7.85
CA TYR A 71 -18.21 6.87 -6.55
C TYR A 71 -16.96 6.24 -5.95
N GLU A 72 -16.86 4.92 -6.05
CA GLU A 72 -15.68 4.19 -5.60
C GLU A 72 -14.45 4.56 -6.42
N LEU A 73 -14.60 4.70 -7.73
CA LEU A 73 -13.50 5.13 -8.60
C LEU A 73 -13.02 6.54 -8.24
N ALA A 74 -13.93 7.45 -7.91
CA ALA A 74 -13.56 8.79 -7.45
C ALA A 74 -12.80 8.74 -6.11
N GLN A 75 -13.24 7.89 -5.19
CA GLN A 75 -12.54 7.68 -3.91
C GLN A 75 -11.14 7.10 -4.13
N MET A 76 -11.00 6.16 -5.05
CA MET A 76 -9.70 5.57 -5.37
C MET A 76 -8.72 6.62 -5.90
N ALA A 77 -9.18 7.51 -6.77
CA ALA A 77 -8.35 8.58 -7.31
C ALA A 77 -7.91 9.55 -6.20
N GLU A 78 -8.81 9.91 -5.32
CA GLU A 78 -8.52 10.82 -4.20
C GLU A 78 -7.57 10.16 -3.20
N CYS A 79 -7.81 8.89 -2.84
CA CYS A 79 -6.91 8.13 -1.96
C CYS A 79 -5.51 8.01 -2.56
N ALA A 80 -5.41 7.75 -3.86
CA ALA A 80 -4.12 7.67 -4.55
C ALA A 80 -3.35 8.98 -4.42
N ALA A 81 -4.01 10.11 -4.65
CA ALA A 81 -3.39 11.42 -4.53
C ALA A 81 -2.93 11.70 -3.09
N GLU A 82 -3.75 11.37 -2.10
CA GLU A 82 -3.40 11.54 -0.68
C GLU A 82 -2.21 10.68 -0.28
N LEU A 83 -2.16 9.43 -0.74
CA LEU A 83 -1.07 8.52 -0.40
C LEU A 83 0.24 8.95 -1.06
N VAL A 84 0.21 9.40 -2.31
CA VAL A 84 1.41 9.93 -2.96
C VAL A 84 1.89 11.19 -2.23
N ALA A 85 0.98 12.07 -1.83
CA ALA A 85 1.32 13.26 -1.04
C ALA A 85 1.91 12.90 0.32
N ALA A 86 1.50 11.76 0.91
CA ALA A 86 2.03 11.25 2.17
C ALA A 86 3.38 10.51 2.02
N GLY A 87 3.87 10.33 0.81
CA GLY A 87 5.18 9.75 0.54
C GLY A 87 5.18 8.39 -0.14
N ALA A 88 4.05 7.88 -0.60
CA ALA A 88 4.02 6.65 -1.37
C ALA A 88 4.73 6.82 -2.72
N ASP A 89 5.33 5.73 -3.20
CA ASP A 89 5.82 5.66 -4.57
C ASP A 89 4.66 5.90 -5.53
N LYS A 90 4.94 6.63 -6.62
CA LYS A 90 3.93 6.91 -7.65
C LYS A 90 3.41 5.66 -8.35
N ASN A 91 4.17 4.56 -8.30
CA ASN A 91 3.75 3.27 -8.81
C ASN A 91 2.87 2.57 -7.77
N LEU A 92 1.62 2.99 -7.69
CA LEU A 92 0.63 2.41 -6.79
C LEU A 92 0.08 1.11 -7.37
N TYR A 93 -0.44 0.25 -6.49
CA TYR A 93 -1.13 -0.96 -6.92
C TYR A 93 -2.63 -0.71 -6.97
N PHE A 94 -3.21 -0.79 -8.16
CA PHE A 94 -4.65 -0.73 -8.36
C PHE A 94 -5.16 -2.11 -8.72
N ILE A 95 -6.19 -2.57 -8.02
CA ILE A 95 -6.87 -3.82 -8.34
C ILE A 95 -8.27 -3.48 -8.80
N ALA A 96 -8.57 -3.80 -10.07
CA ALA A 96 -9.87 -3.56 -10.64
C ALA A 96 -10.19 -4.66 -11.65
N SER A 97 -11.48 -4.97 -11.81
CA SER A 97 -11.97 -5.83 -12.89
C SER A 97 -12.95 -5.06 -13.78
N ARG A 98 -13.15 -5.57 -14.93
CA ARG A 98 -14.11 -5.00 -15.87
C ARG A 98 -15.50 -5.54 -15.64
#